data_326cd015ef9cddd1fa84f4fee0a00d05
#
_entry.id   326cd015ef9cddd1fa84f4fee0a00d05
#
_cell.length_a   1.000
_cell.length_b   1.000
_cell.length_c   1.000
_cell.angle_alpha   90.00
_cell.angle_beta   90.00
_cell.angle_gamma   90.00
#
_symmetry.space_group_name_H-M   'P 1'
#
loop_
_entity.id
_entity.type
_entity.pdbx_description
1 polymer ?
#
loop_
_entity_poly.entity_id
_entity_poly.type
_entity_poly.pdbx_seq_one_letter_code
_entity_poly.pdbx_strand_id
1 'polypeptide(L)'
;MDPFIMSSPSRIATTLADLASDGSLFYHIGVTLWETLAGFAIAVVLGFAVALVLWWSDTLRRVIEPYIVVLNALPKIALGPLIIIWFGTGSEAIVFMTVLVGIIIAIMHVLSAFIATEESKILLMRSMGANKWQILWKLVIPSSYPAVISMLKVNVGMAWIGSIMGEYIVSRAGLGYLIVYGGQVFKLDLVMSATFVLCLLAAGMYALVVLLEKVLVKNTNN
;
A
#
# COMPACT_ATOMS: atom_id res chain seq x y z
N MET A 1 -18.00 32.71 -3.34
CA MET A 1 -16.66 32.23 -2.92
C MET A 1 -15.65 32.74 -3.93
N ASP A 2 -14.57 33.36 -3.46
CA ASP A 2 -13.57 33.96 -4.32
C ASP A 2 -12.99 32.90 -5.28
N PRO A 3 -12.94 33.16 -6.59
CA PRO A 3 -12.34 32.26 -7.58
C PRO A 3 -10.87 31.91 -7.30
N PHE A 4 -10.24 32.67 -6.40
CA PHE A 4 -8.87 32.49 -5.97
C PHE A 4 -8.70 31.38 -4.91
N ILE A 5 -9.76 31.05 -4.17
CA ILE A 5 -9.71 30.07 -3.07
C ILE A 5 -10.21 28.69 -3.50
N MET A 6 -11.00 28.59 -4.56
CA MET A 6 -11.52 27.34 -5.10
C MET A 6 -11.36 27.29 -6.62
N SER A 7 -10.69 26.25 -7.11
CA SER A 7 -10.66 25.96 -8.54
C SER A 7 -12.05 25.59 -9.07
N SER A 8 -12.32 25.89 -10.33
CA SER A 8 -13.57 25.46 -11.00
C SER A 8 -13.31 24.19 -11.84
N PRO A 9 -14.34 23.33 -12.07
CA PRO A 9 -14.19 22.16 -12.91
C PRO A 9 -13.65 22.47 -14.31
N SER A 10 -14.01 23.62 -14.90
CA SER A 10 -13.49 24.06 -16.19
C SER A 10 -11.99 24.37 -16.14
N ARG A 11 -11.52 25.02 -15.07
CA ARG A 11 -10.07 25.31 -14.88
C ARG A 11 -9.26 24.06 -14.63
N ILE A 12 -9.80 23.09 -13.90
CA ILE A 12 -9.18 21.77 -13.74
C ILE A 12 -9.05 21.09 -15.10
N ALA A 13 -10.12 21.10 -15.91
CA ALA A 13 -10.08 20.49 -17.25
C ALA A 13 -9.05 21.17 -18.18
N THR A 14 -8.96 22.51 -18.18
CA THR A 14 -7.94 23.21 -18.96
C THR A 14 -6.53 22.91 -18.47
N THR A 15 -6.28 22.94 -17.15
CA THR A 15 -4.97 22.60 -16.58
C THR A 15 -4.54 21.17 -16.91
N LEU A 16 -5.48 20.21 -16.86
CA LEU A 16 -5.21 18.82 -17.26
C LEU A 16 -4.92 18.70 -18.76
N ALA A 17 -5.63 19.44 -19.61
CA ALA A 17 -5.38 19.46 -21.04
C ALA A 17 -3.99 20.06 -21.36
N ASP A 18 -3.60 21.15 -20.70
CA ASP A 18 -2.29 21.77 -20.85
C ASP A 18 -1.15 20.80 -20.44
N LEU A 19 -1.26 20.19 -19.25
CA LEU A 19 -0.30 19.21 -18.74
C LEU A 19 -0.25 17.92 -19.60
N ALA A 20 -1.36 17.56 -20.23
CA ALA A 20 -1.39 16.42 -21.14
C ALA A 20 -0.76 16.74 -22.49
N SER A 21 -0.94 17.99 -22.98
CA SER A 21 -0.40 18.42 -24.27
C SER A 21 1.13 18.58 -24.26
N ASP A 22 1.70 18.97 -23.13
CA ASP A 22 3.17 19.08 -22.95
C ASP A 22 3.81 17.74 -22.49
N GLY A 23 3.00 16.70 -22.24
CA GLY A 23 3.44 15.38 -21.81
C GLY A 23 3.82 15.27 -20.33
N SER A 24 3.84 16.36 -19.58
CA SER A 24 4.26 16.37 -18.17
C SER A 24 3.32 15.57 -17.27
N LEU A 25 2.01 15.57 -17.57
CA LEU A 25 1.03 14.78 -16.85
C LEU A 25 1.37 13.30 -16.85
N PHE A 26 1.66 12.74 -18.01
CA PHE A 26 1.98 11.31 -18.15
C PHE A 26 3.29 10.94 -17.46
N TYR A 27 4.27 11.83 -17.50
CA TYR A 27 5.52 11.65 -16.76
C TYR A 27 5.28 11.57 -15.24
N HIS A 28 4.55 12.53 -14.66
CA HIS A 28 4.25 12.56 -13.23
C HIS A 28 3.38 11.38 -12.81
N ILE A 29 2.38 10.99 -13.61
CA ILE A 29 1.58 9.77 -13.38
C ILE A 29 2.49 8.54 -13.36
N GLY A 30 3.37 8.40 -14.32
CA GLY A 30 4.28 7.25 -14.44
C GLY A 30 5.19 7.10 -13.23
N VAL A 31 5.75 8.22 -12.73
CA VAL A 31 6.60 8.24 -11.54
C VAL A 31 5.81 7.78 -10.31
N THR A 32 4.68 8.43 -10.01
CA THR A 32 3.85 8.07 -8.84
C THR A 32 3.34 6.63 -8.91
N LEU A 33 2.90 6.17 -10.08
CA LEU A 33 2.45 4.78 -10.25
C LEU A 33 3.57 3.78 -9.99
N TRP A 34 4.76 4.03 -10.53
CA TRP A 34 5.93 3.17 -10.32
C TRP A 34 6.27 3.06 -8.82
N GLU A 35 6.38 4.20 -8.14
CA GLU A 35 6.71 4.26 -6.72
C GLU A 35 5.67 3.58 -5.83
N THR A 36 4.38 3.83 -6.13
CA THR A 36 3.27 3.21 -5.42
C THR A 36 3.21 1.70 -5.64
N LEU A 37 3.31 1.24 -6.89
CA LEU A 37 3.22 -0.18 -7.22
C LEU A 37 4.43 -0.96 -6.70
N ALA A 38 5.64 -0.42 -6.84
CA ALA A 38 6.84 -1.04 -6.31
C ALA A 38 6.78 -1.16 -4.79
N GLY A 39 6.45 -0.07 -4.09
CA GLY A 39 6.29 -0.07 -2.63
C GLY A 39 5.19 -1.02 -2.16
N PHE A 40 4.04 -1.02 -2.82
CA PHE A 40 2.94 -1.94 -2.54
C PHE A 40 3.37 -3.41 -2.68
N ALA A 41 3.98 -3.77 -3.81
CA ALA A 41 4.41 -5.15 -4.07
C ALA A 41 5.43 -5.63 -3.03
N ILE A 42 6.44 -4.80 -2.73
CA ILE A 42 7.46 -5.12 -1.73
C ILE A 42 6.84 -5.26 -0.34
N ALA A 43 5.96 -4.33 0.08
CA ALA A 43 5.30 -4.36 1.38
C ALA A 43 4.45 -5.63 1.55
N VAL A 44 3.69 -6.01 0.53
CA VAL A 44 2.83 -7.21 0.54
C VAL A 44 3.68 -8.48 0.61
N VAL A 45 4.69 -8.61 -0.25
CA VAL A 45 5.54 -9.81 -0.31
C VAL A 45 6.32 -9.99 0.99
N LEU A 46 6.99 -8.93 1.47
CA LEU A 46 7.75 -8.98 2.72
C LEU A 46 6.83 -9.18 3.93
N GLY A 47 5.68 -8.49 3.95
CA GLY A 47 4.69 -8.64 5.02
C GLY A 47 4.16 -10.07 5.12
N PHE A 48 3.85 -10.69 3.98
CA PHE A 48 3.43 -12.09 3.91
C PHE A 48 4.55 -13.04 4.38
N ALA A 49 5.78 -12.83 3.92
CA ALA A 49 6.94 -13.64 4.32
C ALA A 49 7.21 -13.57 5.83
N VAL A 50 7.17 -12.36 6.40
CA VAL A 50 7.33 -12.18 7.85
C VAL A 50 6.19 -12.85 8.62
N ALA A 51 4.95 -12.72 8.18
CA ALA A 51 3.82 -13.39 8.80
C ALA A 51 3.95 -14.93 8.78
N LEU A 52 4.47 -15.51 7.70
CA LEU A 52 4.79 -16.95 7.63
C LEU A 52 5.82 -17.35 8.68
N VAL A 53 6.90 -16.59 8.82
CA VAL A 53 7.95 -16.86 9.82
C VAL A 53 7.40 -16.77 11.23
N LEU A 54 6.57 -15.77 11.52
CA LEU A 54 5.94 -15.59 12.82
C LEU A 54 4.92 -16.70 13.14
N TRP A 55 4.16 -17.14 12.15
CA TRP A 55 3.25 -18.28 12.32
C TRP A 55 4.02 -19.58 12.58
N TRP A 56 5.22 -19.72 12.00
CA TRP A 56 6.02 -20.92 12.18
C TRP A 56 6.56 -21.09 13.61
N SER A 57 6.83 -20.01 14.34
CA SER A 57 7.39 -20.05 15.69
C SER A 57 6.57 -19.24 16.68
N ASP A 58 5.83 -19.93 17.56
CA ASP A 58 5.03 -19.28 18.61
C ASP A 58 5.89 -18.44 19.56
N THR A 59 7.11 -18.88 19.85
CA THR A 59 8.03 -18.12 20.69
C THR A 59 8.43 -16.81 20.02
N LEU A 60 8.82 -16.87 18.74
CA LEU A 60 9.20 -15.68 17.97
C LEU A 60 8.01 -14.71 17.84
N ARG A 61 6.82 -15.25 17.58
CA ARG A 61 5.59 -14.46 17.50
C ARG A 61 5.35 -13.68 18.78
N ARG A 62 5.34 -14.36 19.94
CA ARG A 62 5.09 -13.72 21.25
C ARG A 62 6.09 -12.62 21.57
N VAL A 63 7.33 -12.77 21.13
CA VAL A 63 8.38 -11.76 21.35
C VAL A 63 8.21 -10.58 20.38
N ILE A 64 7.91 -10.83 19.11
CA ILE A 64 7.91 -9.79 18.05
C ILE A 64 6.58 -9.03 18.00
N GLU A 65 5.45 -9.67 18.31
CA GLU A 65 4.11 -9.07 18.21
C GLU A 65 3.97 -7.73 18.95
N PRO A 66 4.45 -7.55 20.21
CA PRO A 66 4.42 -6.24 20.86
C PRO A 66 5.20 -5.15 20.11
N TYR A 67 6.34 -5.50 19.50
CA TYR A 67 7.13 -4.55 18.72
C TYR A 67 6.43 -4.13 17.44
N ILE A 68 5.73 -5.05 16.76
CA ILE A 68 4.93 -4.74 15.57
C ILE A 68 3.84 -3.72 15.92
N VAL A 69 3.16 -3.90 17.06
CA VAL A 69 2.12 -2.96 17.53
C VAL A 69 2.71 -1.57 17.78
N VAL A 70 3.85 -1.50 18.47
CA VAL A 70 4.53 -0.22 18.73
C VAL A 70 4.99 0.43 17.43
N LEU A 71 5.59 -0.32 16.51
CA LEU A 71 6.02 0.18 15.19
C LEU A 71 4.85 0.67 14.35
N ASN A 72 3.68 0.05 14.50
CA ASN A 72 2.48 0.53 13.81
C ASN A 72 2.02 1.90 14.30
N ALA A 73 2.17 2.18 15.59
CA ALA A 73 1.80 3.44 16.21
C ALA A 73 2.78 4.60 15.92
N LEU A 74 3.99 4.31 15.42
CA LEU A 74 4.97 5.35 15.09
C LEU A 74 4.47 6.23 13.95
N PRO A 75 4.59 7.56 14.07
CA PRO A 75 4.30 8.49 12.98
C PRO A 75 5.37 8.38 11.89
N LYS A 76 5.13 7.52 10.91
CA LYS A 76 6.12 7.16 9.88
C LYS A 76 6.62 8.36 9.09
N ILE A 77 5.79 9.40 8.95
CA ILE A 77 6.18 10.66 8.29
C ILE A 77 7.33 11.37 9.04
N ALA A 78 7.41 11.21 10.35
CA ALA A 78 8.49 11.79 11.16
C ALA A 78 9.86 11.17 10.85
N LEU A 79 9.89 9.99 10.21
CA LEU A 79 11.13 9.34 9.75
C LEU A 79 11.64 9.92 8.42
N GLY A 80 10.88 10.80 7.76
CA GLY A 80 11.25 11.41 6.48
C GLY A 80 12.68 11.94 6.42
N PRO A 81 13.15 12.77 7.37
CA PRO A 81 14.53 13.27 7.39
C PRO A 81 15.59 12.16 7.46
N LEU A 82 15.35 11.09 8.21
CA LEU A 82 16.24 9.94 8.29
C LEU A 82 16.30 9.17 6.96
N ILE A 83 15.14 9.02 6.32
CA ILE A 83 15.04 8.34 5.02
C ILE A 83 15.82 9.11 3.95
N ILE A 84 15.76 10.45 3.98
CA ILE A 84 16.56 11.29 3.09
C ILE A 84 18.08 11.07 3.31
N ILE A 85 18.50 10.96 4.55
CA ILE A 85 19.91 10.73 4.88
C ILE A 85 20.38 9.36 4.38
N TRP A 86 19.53 8.34 4.46
CA TRP A 86 19.89 6.97 4.08
C TRP A 86 19.80 6.71 2.57
N PHE A 87 18.76 7.21 1.91
CA PHE A 87 18.44 6.90 0.52
C PHE A 87 18.62 8.11 -0.43
N GLY A 88 18.87 9.30 0.12
CA GLY A 88 18.88 10.53 -0.69
C GLY A 88 17.49 11.02 -1.08
N THR A 89 17.45 11.92 -2.06
CA THR A 89 16.21 12.48 -2.63
C THR A 89 15.89 11.78 -3.95
N GLY A 90 14.94 10.84 -3.96
CA GLY A 90 14.58 10.11 -5.18
C GLY A 90 13.53 9.04 -4.94
N SER A 91 13.19 8.31 -5.99
CA SER A 91 12.17 7.26 -5.97
C SER A 91 12.46 6.14 -4.97
N GLU A 92 13.73 5.85 -4.67
CA GLU A 92 14.11 4.83 -3.70
C GLU A 92 13.64 5.19 -2.29
N ALA A 93 13.80 6.45 -1.88
CA ALA A 93 13.31 6.96 -0.60
C ALA A 93 11.77 6.87 -0.52
N ILE A 94 11.09 7.17 -1.62
CA ILE A 94 9.62 7.16 -1.69
C ILE A 94 9.10 5.72 -1.64
N VAL A 95 9.70 4.81 -2.40
CA VAL A 95 9.39 3.37 -2.34
C VAL A 95 9.61 2.82 -0.93
N PHE A 96 10.72 3.18 -0.28
CA PHE A 96 10.99 2.76 1.09
C PHE A 96 9.95 3.30 2.08
N MET A 97 9.53 4.57 1.96
CA MET A 97 8.45 5.15 2.76
C MET A 97 7.14 4.38 2.54
N THR A 98 6.81 4.07 1.30
CA THR A 98 5.62 3.29 0.93
C THR A 98 5.65 1.91 1.57
N VAL A 99 6.79 1.24 1.53
CA VAL A 99 7.00 -0.06 2.21
C VAL A 99 6.81 0.07 3.72
N LEU A 100 7.41 1.06 4.37
CA LEU A 100 7.28 1.28 5.81
C LEU A 100 5.82 1.47 6.24
N VAL A 101 5.01 2.16 5.44
CA VAL A 101 3.60 2.38 5.74
C VAL A 101 2.81 1.08 5.59
N GLY A 102 3.05 0.31 4.52
CA GLY A 102 2.25 -0.87 4.17
C GLY A 102 2.64 -2.17 4.89
N ILE A 103 3.95 -2.38 5.14
CA ILE A 103 4.46 -3.69 5.59
C ILE A 103 3.89 -4.14 6.94
N ILE A 104 3.78 -3.22 7.91
CA ILE A 104 3.31 -3.56 9.25
C ILE A 104 1.84 -4.01 9.21
N ILE A 105 1.04 -3.31 8.42
CA ILE A 105 -0.37 -3.66 8.22
C ILE A 105 -0.49 -5.00 7.49
N ALA A 106 0.34 -5.25 6.48
CA ALA A 106 0.38 -6.53 5.81
C ALA A 106 0.72 -7.68 6.76
N ILE A 107 1.76 -7.52 7.60
CA ILE A 107 2.15 -8.51 8.62
C ILE A 107 0.97 -8.80 9.56
N MET A 108 0.38 -7.75 10.14
CA MET A 108 -0.69 -7.89 11.13
C MET A 108 -1.92 -8.62 10.56
N HIS A 109 -2.36 -8.24 9.37
CA HIS A 109 -3.54 -8.83 8.74
C HIS A 109 -3.30 -10.30 8.35
N VAL A 110 -2.17 -10.60 7.72
CA VAL A 110 -1.85 -11.98 7.30
C VAL A 110 -1.62 -12.88 8.51
N LEU A 111 -0.87 -12.41 9.50
CA LEU A 111 -0.63 -13.18 10.73
C LEU A 111 -1.94 -13.46 11.47
N SER A 112 -2.80 -12.46 11.62
CA SER A 112 -4.13 -12.62 12.24
C SER A 112 -4.98 -13.65 11.48
N ALA A 113 -4.94 -13.62 10.14
CA ALA A 113 -5.65 -14.60 9.33
C ALA A 113 -5.13 -16.03 9.51
N PHE A 114 -3.82 -16.20 9.63
CA PHE A 114 -3.21 -17.51 9.87
C PHE A 114 -3.55 -18.05 11.26
N ILE A 115 -3.58 -17.19 12.28
CA ILE A 115 -3.93 -17.58 13.67
C ILE A 115 -5.42 -17.88 13.79
N ALA A 116 -6.28 -17.21 13.02
CA ALA A 116 -7.73 -17.43 13.03
C ALA A 116 -8.15 -18.78 12.42
N THR A 117 -7.21 -19.57 11.87
CA THR A 117 -7.52 -20.93 11.39
C THR A 117 -8.02 -21.80 12.54
N GLU A 118 -9.17 -22.46 12.36
CA GLU A 118 -9.83 -23.27 13.37
C GLU A 118 -8.90 -24.37 13.92
N GLU A 119 -8.70 -24.36 15.23
CA GLU A 119 -7.85 -25.33 15.90
C GLU A 119 -8.33 -26.77 15.74
N SER A 120 -9.64 -26.99 15.67
CA SER A 120 -10.27 -28.29 15.38
C SER A 120 -9.80 -28.88 14.05
N LYS A 121 -9.69 -28.08 13.01
CA LYS A 121 -9.19 -28.51 11.69
C LYS A 121 -7.69 -28.81 11.71
N ILE A 122 -6.92 -28.02 12.46
CA ILE A 122 -5.49 -28.27 12.67
C ILE A 122 -5.28 -29.60 13.42
N LEU A 123 -6.07 -29.83 14.48
CA LEU A 123 -6.01 -31.05 15.26
C LEU A 123 -6.40 -32.27 14.42
N LEU A 124 -7.44 -32.17 13.61
CA LEU A 124 -7.84 -33.22 12.67
C LEU A 124 -6.71 -33.58 11.70
N MET A 125 -6.05 -32.59 11.08
CA MET A 125 -4.93 -32.85 10.19
C MET A 125 -3.75 -33.51 10.91
N ARG A 126 -3.48 -33.12 12.16
CA ARG A 126 -2.44 -33.76 12.99
C ARG A 126 -2.80 -35.21 13.31
N SER A 127 -4.02 -35.52 13.62
CA SER A 127 -4.47 -36.90 13.88
C SER A 127 -4.39 -37.80 12.66
N MET A 128 -4.45 -37.20 11.46
CA MET A 128 -4.20 -37.88 10.16
C MET A 128 -2.72 -37.97 9.82
N GLY A 129 -1.78 -37.57 10.71
CA GLY A 129 -0.34 -37.63 10.50
C GLY A 129 0.25 -36.48 9.69
N ALA A 130 -0.48 -35.39 9.46
CA ALA A 130 0.05 -34.25 8.72
C ALA A 130 1.12 -33.50 9.53
N ASN A 131 2.24 -33.20 8.87
CA ASN A 131 3.29 -32.36 9.43
C ASN A 131 2.94 -30.86 9.35
N LYS A 132 3.69 -30.01 10.07
CA LYS A 132 3.42 -28.55 10.14
C LYS A 132 3.43 -27.87 8.77
N TRP A 133 4.28 -28.31 7.84
CA TRP A 133 4.35 -27.80 6.47
C TRP A 133 3.10 -28.16 5.66
N GLN A 134 2.60 -29.38 5.80
CA GLN A 134 1.36 -29.80 5.15
C GLN A 134 0.14 -29.04 5.68
N ILE A 135 0.08 -28.79 7.00
CA ILE A 135 -0.97 -27.99 7.62
C ILE A 135 -0.93 -26.56 7.07
N LEU A 136 0.25 -25.94 6.97
CA LEU A 136 0.40 -24.60 6.43
C LEU A 136 -0.15 -24.50 5.00
N TRP A 137 0.36 -25.36 4.09
CA TRP A 137 0.02 -25.25 2.67
C TRP A 137 -1.37 -25.78 2.31
N LYS A 138 -1.88 -26.79 3.02
CA LYS A 138 -3.16 -27.42 2.69
C LYS A 138 -4.35 -26.88 3.48
N LEU A 139 -4.11 -26.20 4.59
CA LEU A 139 -5.17 -25.67 5.44
C LEU A 139 -5.02 -24.17 5.69
N VAL A 140 -3.93 -23.73 6.31
CA VAL A 140 -3.80 -22.35 6.82
C VAL A 140 -3.79 -21.33 5.67
N ILE A 141 -2.95 -21.49 4.67
CA ILE A 141 -2.88 -20.58 3.53
C ILE A 141 -4.21 -20.56 2.74
N PRO A 142 -4.79 -21.71 2.34
CA PRO A 142 -6.06 -21.69 1.63
C PRO A 142 -7.23 -21.10 2.43
N SER A 143 -7.33 -21.39 3.73
CA SER A 143 -8.38 -20.81 4.57
C SER A 143 -8.24 -19.31 4.79
N SER A 144 -7.03 -18.78 4.61
CA SER A 144 -6.72 -17.35 4.80
C SER A 144 -6.91 -16.51 3.53
N TYR A 145 -7.19 -17.10 2.36
CA TYR A 145 -7.35 -16.35 1.11
C TYR A 145 -8.29 -15.13 1.20
N PRO A 146 -9.50 -15.23 1.80
CA PRO A 146 -10.38 -14.07 1.88
C PRO A 146 -9.77 -12.91 2.68
N ALA A 147 -9.07 -13.24 3.76
CA ALA A 147 -8.41 -12.24 4.61
C ALA A 147 -7.18 -11.63 3.91
N VAL A 148 -6.41 -12.43 3.15
CA VAL A 148 -5.29 -11.94 2.34
C VAL A 148 -5.79 -10.95 1.28
N ILE A 149 -6.89 -11.24 0.61
CA ILE A 149 -7.48 -10.32 -0.36
C ILE A 149 -7.97 -9.03 0.31
N SER A 150 -8.60 -9.14 1.47
CA SER A 150 -8.98 -7.97 2.26
C SER A 150 -7.77 -7.14 2.67
N MET A 151 -6.67 -7.77 3.05
CA MET A 151 -5.39 -7.11 3.33
C MET A 151 -4.88 -6.36 2.09
N LEU A 152 -4.93 -6.96 0.89
CA LEU A 152 -4.50 -6.27 -0.34
C LEU A 152 -5.29 -4.99 -0.58
N LYS A 153 -6.62 -4.99 -0.38
CA LYS A 153 -7.47 -3.79 -0.51
C LYS A 153 -7.05 -2.67 0.45
N VAL A 154 -6.78 -3.02 1.71
CA VAL A 154 -6.31 -2.05 2.71
C VAL A 154 -4.92 -1.52 2.32
N ASN A 155 -4.02 -2.40 1.90
CA ASN A 155 -2.68 -2.01 1.51
C ASN A 155 -2.61 -1.15 0.24
N VAL A 156 -3.58 -1.23 -0.67
CA VAL A 156 -3.71 -0.24 -1.76
C VAL A 156 -3.78 1.16 -1.20
N GLY A 157 -4.70 1.42 -0.26
CA GLY A 157 -4.81 2.74 0.38
C GLY A 157 -3.52 3.15 1.10
N MET A 158 -2.89 2.22 1.82
CA MET A 158 -1.63 2.49 2.53
C MET A 158 -0.47 2.80 1.58
N ALA A 159 -0.40 2.14 0.44
CA ALA A 159 0.63 2.42 -0.56
C ALA A 159 0.48 3.81 -1.15
N TRP A 160 -0.74 4.25 -1.47
CA TRP A 160 -1.00 5.63 -1.90
C TRP A 160 -0.64 6.65 -0.82
N ILE A 161 -1.00 6.40 0.44
CA ILE A 161 -0.60 7.28 1.55
C ILE A 161 0.93 7.35 1.65
N GLY A 162 1.61 6.21 1.60
CA GLY A 162 3.07 6.14 1.72
C GLY A 162 3.80 6.86 0.59
N SER A 163 3.40 6.63 -0.67
CA SER A 163 4.03 7.26 -1.83
C SER A 163 3.81 8.76 -1.85
N ILE A 164 2.58 9.22 -1.61
CA ILE A 164 2.29 10.66 -1.58
C ILE A 164 3.00 11.37 -0.44
N MET A 165 3.05 10.77 0.76
CA MET A 165 3.85 11.30 1.87
C MET A 165 5.34 11.39 1.52
N GLY A 166 5.87 10.37 0.86
CA GLY A 166 7.25 10.37 0.37
C GLY A 166 7.48 11.47 -0.67
N GLU A 167 6.61 11.58 -1.66
CA GLU A 167 6.69 12.63 -2.68
C GLU A 167 6.61 14.04 -2.07
N TYR A 168 5.82 14.25 -1.03
CA TYR A 168 5.71 15.54 -0.34
C TYR A 168 7.02 15.98 0.32
N ILE A 169 7.82 15.04 0.78
CA ILE A 169 9.03 15.33 1.55
C ILE A 169 10.27 15.45 0.64
N VAL A 170 10.39 14.55 -0.36
CA VAL A 170 11.66 14.36 -1.06
C VAL A 170 11.58 14.44 -2.58
N SER A 171 10.39 14.44 -3.18
CA SER A 171 10.28 14.29 -4.63
C SER A 171 10.60 15.55 -5.41
N ARG A 172 11.06 15.33 -6.64
CA ARG A 172 11.18 16.35 -7.71
C ARG A 172 10.27 16.04 -8.90
N ALA A 173 9.49 14.96 -8.81
CA ALA A 173 8.55 14.48 -9.81
C ALA A 173 7.43 13.72 -9.12
N GLY A 174 6.34 13.44 -9.82
CA GLY A 174 5.17 12.76 -9.31
C GLY A 174 3.99 13.69 -9.08
N LEU A 175 2.82 13.10 -8.81
CA LEU A 175 1.58 13.85 -8.59
C LEU A 175 1.58 14.55 -7.22
N GLY A 176 2.17 13.91 -6.20
CA GLY A 176 2.35 14.53 -4.89
C GLY A 176 3.30 15.72 -4.94
N TYR A 177 4.38 15.64 -5.74
CA TYR A 177 5.22 16.79 -6.03
C TYR A 177 4.42 17.95 -6.65
N LEU A 178 3.56 17.66 -7.64
CA LEU A 178 2.73 18.71 -8.28
C LEU A 178 1.80 19.38 -7.27
N ILE A 179 1.27 18.62 -6.30
CA ILE A 179 0.40 19.17 -5.24
C ILE A 179 1.20 20.11 -4.35
N VAL A 180 2.39 19.71 -3.89
CA VAL A 180 3.24 20.55 -3.03
C VAL A 180 3.69 21.80 -3.78
N TYR A 181 4.20 21.63 -4.99
CA TYR A 181 4.63 22.73 -5.84
C TYR A 181 3.49 23.73 -6.12
N GLY A 182 2.31 23.20 -6.53
CA GLY A 182 1.14 24.01 -6.80
C GLY A 182 0.68 24.81 -5.56
N GLY A 183 0.78 24.19 -4.38
CA GLY A 183 0.50 24.87 -3.11
C GLY A 183 1.49 26.00 -2.80
N GLN A 184 2.79 25.77 -3.02
CA GLN A 184 3.84 26.76 -2.78
C GLN A 184 3.77 27.98 -3.72
N VAL A 185 3.35 27.77 -4.96
CA VAL A 185 3.21 28.86 -5.96
C VAL A 185 1.77 29.38 -6.12
N PHE A 186 0.88 29.01 -5.20
CA PHE A 186 -0.53 29.40 -5.19
C PHE A 186 -1.31 29.03 -6.47
N LYS A 187 -0.90 27.98 -7.18
CA LYS A 187 -1.61 27.44 -8.34
C LYS A 187 -2.61 26.35 -7.90
N LEU A 188 -3.74 26.77 -7.34
CA LEU A 188 -4.74 25.83 -6.81
C LEU A 188 -5.37 24.94 -7.88
N ASP A 189 -5.44 25.40 -9.14
CA ASP A 189 -5.90 24.58 -10.26
C ASP A 189 -5.00 23.35 -10.47
N LEU A 190 -3.67 23.52 -10.32
CA LEU A 190 -2.69 22.43 -10.41
C LEU A 190 -2.86 21.45 -9.26
N VAL A 191 -3.02 21.94 -8.02
CA VAL A 191 -3.26 21.11 -6.83
C VAL A 191 -4.50 20.24 -7.01
N MET A 192 -5.61 20.87 -7.40
CA MET A 192 -6.89 20.16 -7.59
C MET A 192 -6.83 19.17 -8.75
N SER A 193 -6.16 19.52 -9.85
CA SER A 193 -5.96 18.66 -11.01
C SER A 193 -5.14 17.40 -10.66
N ALA A 194 -4.01 17.57 -9.96
CA ALA A 194 -3.17 16.46 -9.52
C ALA A 194 -3.92 15.58 -8.51
N THR A 195 -4.65 16.16 -7.56
CA THR A 195 -5.47 15.43 -6.61
C THR A 195 -6.58 14.63 -7.30
N PHE A 196 -7.25 15.20 -8.31
CA PHE A 196 -8.27 14.49 -9.07
C PHE A 196 -7.70 13.28 -9.80
N VAL A 197 -6.55 13.43 -10.45
CA VAL A 197 -5.86 12.30 -11.11
C VAL A 197 -5.45 11.23 -10.10
N LEU A 198 -4.93 11.62 -8.92
CA LEU A 198 -4.62 10.68 -7.84
C LEU A 198 -5.84 9.85 -7.42
N CYS A 199 -6.99 10.51 -7.24
CA CYS A 199 -8.23 9.80 -6.89
C CYS A 199 -8.63 8.77 -7.95
N LEU A 200 -8.49 9.10 -9.24
CA LEU A 200 -8.79 8.18 -10.33
C LEU A 200 -7.83 6.98 -10.35
N LEU A 201 -6.53 7.22 -10.15
CA LEU A 201 -5.53 6.16 -10.12
C LEU A 201 -5.72 5.24 -8.91
N ALA A 202 -6.00 5.81 -7.74
CA ALA A 202 -6.28 5.04 -6.53
C ALA A 202 -7.54 4.18 -6.69
N ALA A 203 -8.61 4.74 -7.26
CA ALA A 203 -9.83 3.99 -7.57
C ALA A 203 -9.57 2.89 -8.59
N GLY A 204 -8.76 3.15 -9.62
CA GLY A 204 -8.35 2.15 -10.62
C GLY A 204 -7.57 0.99 -10.00
N MET A 205 -6.58 1.28 -9.16
CA MET A 205 -5.79 0.26 -8.46
C MET A 205 -6.66 -0.58 -7.50
N TYR A 206 -7.56 0.07 -6.77
CA TYR A 206 -8.53 -0.63 -5.91
C TYR A 206 -9.46 -1.54 -6.73
N ALA A 207 -9.98 -1.05 -7.85
CA ALA A 207 -10.84 -1.83 -8.74
C ALA A 207 -10.12 -3.07 -9.30
N LEU A 208 -8.83 -2.96 -9.64
CA LEU A 208 -8.02 -4.10 -10.07
C LEU A 208 -7.93 -5.17 -8.98
N VAL A 209 -7.71 -4.80 -7.71
CA VAL A 209 -7.69 -5.76 -6.60
C VAL A 209 -9.05 -6.41 -6.39
N VAL A 210 -10.16 -5.66 -6.53
CA VAL A 210 -11.52 -6.21 -6.47
C VAL A 210 -11.80 -7.18 -7.63
N LEU A 211 -11.30 -6.90 -8.82
CA LEU A 211 -11.40 -7.83 -9.94
C LEU A 211 -10.61 -9.12 -9.70
N LEU A 212 -9.40 -9.01 -9.17
CA LEU A 212 -8.60 -10.17 -8.76
C LEU A 212 -9.34 -11.04 -7.73
N GLU A 213 -10.01 -10.41 -6.74
CA GLU A 213 -10.85 -11.13 -5.78
C GLU A 213 -11.93 -11.97 -6.46
N LYS A 214 -12.70 -11.33 -7.38
CA LYS A 214 -13.78 -12.03 -8.08
C LYS A 214 -13.30 -13.25 -8.85
N VAL A 215 -12.10 -13.16 -9.44
CA VAL A 215 -11.50 -14.26 -10.21
C VAL A 215 -11.01 -15.38 -9.28
N LEU A 216 -10.34 -15.02 -8.18
CA LEU A 216 -9.74 -15.99 -7.26
C LEU A 216 -10.78 -16.68 -6.37
N VAL A 217 -11.74 -15.93 -5.82
CA VAL A 217 -12.76 -16.49 -4.92
C VAL A 217 -13.80 -17.31 -5.67
N LYS A 218 -14.14 -16.95 -6.92
CA LYS A 218 -15.05 -17.74 -7.73
C LYS A 218 -14.53 -19.14 -8.03
N ASN A 219 -13.21 -19.32 -8.12
CA ASN A 219 -12.56 -20.61 -8.34
C ASN A 219 -12.50 -21.49 -7.07
N THR A 220 -12.73 -20.95 -5.89
CA THR A 220 -12.65 -21.70 -4.61
C THR A 220 -14.00 -22.29 -4.21
N ASN A 221 -15.10 -21.86 -4.84
CA ASN A 221 -16.47 -22.32 -4.57
C ASN A 221 -16.99 -23.35 -5.61
N ASN A 222 -16.17 -23.82 -6.53
CA ASN A 222 -16.40 -24.97 -7.41
C ASN A 222 -15.46 -26.12 -7.02
#